data_167b01f165376646e0a3d04682d478a0
#
_entry.id   167b01f165376646e0a3d04682d478a0
#
_cell.length_a   1.000
_cell.length_b   1.000
_cell.length_c   1.000
_cell.angle_alpha   90.00
_cell.angle_beta   90.00
_cell.angle_gamma   90.00
#
_symmetry.space_group_name_H-M   'P 1'
#
loop_
_entity.id
_entity.type
_entity.pdbx_description
1 polymer ?
#
loop_
_entity_poly.entity_id
_entity_poly.type
_entity_poly.pdbx_seq_one_letter_code
_entity_poly.pdbx_strand_id
1 'polypeptide(L)'
;MRIIMAQENPLVGDIEGNAERVIAATEDARRLLHADLVLFPELMLTGYPPEDLLLRPSLNSRVDAALARIAEAITVPVVLGYPAVRNGIRRNTAGVLLPGKKQPAHEYYKRYLPNYRVFDEKRYFQPGSKPVIFELDGVKIGLSICEDVWYAEPCEDLKAAGAQLMLSLNASPFRLNKMTERQEQVAGRCHENQLPLLYCNMVGGQDELVFDGGSFAMGADGQVVVQGACFQQALVPVDIEVEADVCRPSGNRLAVPDDCEALYQALVLATRDYVNKNGFKGALLGLSGGIDSALTLAIAVDALGAERVEAVMMPFRYTSEMSIEDAAQQAKTLKVTYRSLPIEAAFNGFMDILSGPFKGLPVDTTEENLQARCRGVLLMALSNKSGAVVLTTGNKSEMAVGYATLYGDMAGGFSVIKDVFKTWVFKLSRWRNQQAGYEIIPERVITRPPSAELAPDQVDSDSLPDYDELDNILMRYVEQDMSAEAVIREGFDRDTVYRVVRLTDRNEYKRRQAAVGPRVSRRGFGKDRRYPITNGWRPGD
;
A
#
# COMPACT_ATOMS: atom_id res chain seq x y z
N MET A 1 -25.26 -22.11 10.62
CA MET A 1 -24.57 -20.99 11.23
C MET A 1 -24.05 -20.08 10.14
N ARG A 2 -24.19 -18.75 10.31
CA ARG A 2 -23.66 -17.76 9.34
C ARG A 2 -22.63 -16.87 9.98
N ILE A 3 -21.41 -16.87 9.42
CA ILE A 3 -20.30 -16.01 9.85
C ILE A 3 -20.11 -14.89 8.83
N ILE A 4 -20.01 -13.65 9.31
CA ILE A 4 -19.73 -12.50 8.44
C ILE A 4 -18.28 -12.09 8.63
N MET A 5 -17.48 -12.13 7.57
CA MET A 5 -16.16 -11.51 7.57
C MET A 5 -16.32 -10.01 7.30
N ALA A 6 -16.05 -9.19 8.30
CA ALA A 6 -16.13 -7.72 8.22
C ALA A 6 -14.79 -7.17 7.74
N GLN A 7 -14.68 -6.93 6.45
CA GLN A 7 -13.51 -6.37 5.79
C GLN A 7 -13.52 -4.85 5.95
N GLU A 8 -12.85 -4.35 6.99
CA GLU A 8 -12.92 -2.97 7.45
C GLU A 8 -11.64 -2.18 7.19
N ASN A 9 -11.80 -0.83 7.14
CA ASN A 9 -10.72 0.14 6.95
C ASN A 9 -10.54 1.00 8.22
N PRO A 10 -9.85 0.50 9.25
CA PRO A 10 -9.63 1.26 10.47
C PRO A 10 -8.66 2.42 10.26
N LEU A 11 -8.80 3.44 11.10
CA LEU A 11 -7.81 4.51 11.24
C LEU A 11 -6.84 4.17 12.38
N VAL A 12 -5.55 4.14 12.08
CA VAL A 12 -4.53 3.83 13.10
C VAL A 12 -4.57 4.86 14.24
N GLY A 13 -4.68 4.33 15.49
CA GLY A 13 -4.71 5.13 16.71
C GLY A 13 -6.08 5.71 17.10
N ASP A 14 -7.09 5.62 16.24
CA ASP A 14 -8.48 6.04 16.55
C ASP A 14 -9.27 4.89 17.17
N ILE A 15 -8.94 4.56 18.42
CA ILE A 15 -9.52 3.41 19.13
C ILE A 15 -11.03 3.55 19.29
N GLU A 16 -11.50 4.72 19.65
CA GLU A 16 -12.93 5.00 19.85
C GLU A 16 -13.71 4.94 18.52
N GLY A 17 -13.19 5.57 17.46
CA GLY A 17 -13.81 5.53 16.14
C GLY A 17 -13.79 4.12 15.53
N ASN A 18 -12.73 3.36 15.74
CA ASN A 18 -12.66 1.95 15.30
C ASN A 18 -13.63 1.07 16.11
N ALA A 19 -13.84 1.35 17.41
CA ALA A 19 -14.86 0.65 18.20
C ALA A 19 -16.28 0.92 17.68
N GLU A 20 -16.59 2.17 17.30
CA GLU A 20 -17.87 2.50 16.65
C GLU A 20 -18.05 1.73 15.33
N ARG A 21 -17.00 1.63 14.51
CA ARG A 21 -17.04 0.84 13.27
C ARG A 21 -17.36 -0.63 13.55
N VAL A 22 -16.73 -1.22 14.56
CA VAL A 22 -17.00 -2.62 14.97
C VAL A 22 -18.47 -2.77 15.38
N ILE A 23 -18.99 -1.87 16.19
CA ILE A 23 -20.40 -1.90 16.65
C ILE A 23 -21.35 -1.76 15.45
N ALA A 24 -21.12 -0.76 14.59
CA ALA A 24 -21.96 -0.52 13.42
C ALA A 24 -21.94 -1.70 12.43
N ALA A 25 -20.74 -2.19 12.09
CA ALA A 25 -20.59 -3.35 11.20
C ALA A 25 -21.25 -4.62 11.77
N THR A 26 -21.16 -4.82 13.10
CA THR A 26 -21.81 -5.96 13.76
C THR A 26 -23.34 -5.85 13.70
N GLU A 27 -23.90 -4.67 13.95
CA GLU A 27 -25.34 -4.44 13.84
C GLU A 27 -25.86 -4.60 12.41
N ASP A 28 -25.14 -4.07 11.41
CA ASP A 28 -25.48 -4.27 9.99
C ASP A 28 -25.37 -5.73 9.58
N ALA A 29 -24.34 -6.44 10.00
CA ALA A 29 -24.17 -7.88 9.75
C ALA A 29 -25.35 -8.68 10.35
N ARG A 30 -25.75 -8.38 11.58
CA ARG A 30 -26.89 -9.02 12.23
C ARG A 30 -28.22 -8.71 11.53
N ARG A 31 -28.50 -7.43 11.29
CA ARG A 31 -29.78 -6.95 10.79
C ARG A 31 -30.00 -7.28 9.32
N LEU A 32 -28.98 -7.12 8.49
CA LEU A 32 -29.08 -7.24 7.02
C LEU A 32 -28.71 -8.63 6.51
N LEU A 33 -27.80 -9.31 7.22
CA LEU A 33 -27.23 -10.58 6.75
C LEU A 33 -27.50 -11.75 7.70
N HIS A 34 -28.19 -11.53 8.82
CA HIS A 34 -28.53 -12.55 9.81
C HIS A 34 -27.30 -13.28 10.36
N ALA A 35 -26.27 -12.52 10.75
CA ALA A 35 -25.03 -13.04 11.29
C ALA A 35 -25.25 -13.73 12.65
N ASP A 36 -24.65 -14.91 12.83
CA ASP A 36 -24.49 -15.58 14.11
C ASP A 36 -23.15 -15.23 14.77
N LEU A 37 -22.15 -14.84 13.97
CA LEU A 37 -20.82 -14.40 14.38
C LEU A 37 -20.27 -13.37 13.39
N VAL A 38 -19.55 -12.34 13.88
CA VAL A 38 -18.80 -11.42 13.01
C VAL A 38 -17.30 -11.54 13.28
N LEU A 39 -16.53 -11.74 12.21
CA LEU A 39 -15.08 -11.85 12.24
C LEU A 39 -14.43 -10.58 11.70
N PHE A 40 -13.61 -9.94 12.50
CA PHE A 40 -12.86 -8.72 12.15
C PHE A 40 -11.38 -9.00 11.89
N PRO A 41 -10.66 -8.09 11.16
CA PRO A 41 -9.25 -8.23 10.87
C PRO A 41 -8.33 -8.17 12.11
N GLU A 42 -7.06 -8.50 11.88
CA GLU A 42 -5.96 -8.34 12.83
C GLU A 42 -5.81 -6.87 13.28
N LEU A 43 -5.61 -6.66 14.59
CA LEU A 43 -5.45 -5.33 15.22
C LEU A 43 -6.50 -4.29 14.78
N MET A 44 -7.72 -4.73 14.44
CA MET A 44 -8.82 -3.87 13.97
C MET A 44 -9.05 -2.67 14.89
N LEU A 45 -8.95 -2.86 16.21
CA LEU A 45 -9.27 -1.83 17.18
C LEU A 45 -8.26 -0.66 17.20
N THR A 46 -6.98 -0.97 16.93
CA THR A 46 -5.91 0.06 16.85
C THR A 46 -5.56 0.47 15.43
N GLY A 47 -6.04 -0.28 14.43
CA GLY A 47 -5.48 -0.24 13.08
C GLY A 47 -4.10 -0.90 13.00
N TYR A 48 -3.61 -1.19 11.78
CA TYR A 48 -2.33 -1.85 11.53
C TYR A 48 -1.49 -1.05 10.51
N PRO A 49 -0.17 -0.85 10.75
CA PRO A 49 0.56 -1.15 11.99
C PRO A 49 0.51 0.03 12.97
N PRO A 50 0.24 -0.20 14.26
CA PRO A 50 0.19 0.86 15.25
C PRO A 50 1.57 1.36 15.69
N GLU A 51 2.66 0.67 15.36
CA GLU A 51 4.05 1.05 15.60
C GLU A 51 4.29 1.52 17.06
N ASP A 52 5.06 2.59 17.27
CA ASP A 52 5.39 3.13 18.60
C ASP A 52 4.19 3.69 19.39
N LEU A 53 2.99 3.78 18.79
CA LEU A 53 1.76 4.04 19.56
C LEU A 53 1.52 2.96 20.62
N LEU A 54 1.94 1.72 20.36
CA LEU A 54 1.89 0.61 21.31
C LEU A 54 2.65 0.89 22.61
N LEU A 55 3.64 1.77 22.60
CA LEU A 55 4.44 2.15 23.76
C LEU A 55 3.76 3.18 24.65
N ARG A 56 2.62 3.75 24.21
CA ARG A 56 1.88 4.76 24.98
C ARG A 56 1.08 4.11 26.10
N PRO A 57 1.28 4.48 27.39
CA PRO A 57 0.57 3.86 28.50
C PRO A 57 -0.97 3.97 28.40
N SER A 58 -1.47 5.09 27.88
CA SER A 58 -2.91 5.33 27.70
C SER A 58 -3.57 4.45 26.64
N LEU A 59 -2.80 3.87 25.71
CA LEU A 59 -3.37 3.01 24.67
C LEU A 59 -4.03 1.77 25.27
N ASN A 60 -3.38 1.12 26.24
CA ASN A 60 -3.91 -0.10 26.84
C ASN A 60 -5.25 0.14 27.55
N SER A 61 -5.36 1.20 28.36
CA SER A 61 -6.61 1.53 29.06
C SER A 61 -7.74 1.91 28.10
N ARG A 62 -7.43 2.59 26.98
CA ARG A 62 -8.40 2.90 25.93
C ARG A 62 -8.87 1.64 25.22
N VAL A 63 -7.97 0.71 24.90
CA VAL A 63 -8.32 -0.60 24.32
C VAL A 63 -9.25 -1.38 25.25
N ASP A 64 -8.91 -1.51 26.54
CA ASP A 64 -9.76 -2.24 27.49
C ASP A 64 -11.16 -1.58 27.65
N ALA A 65 -11.23 -0.25 27.68
CA ALA A 65 -12.49 0.49 27.74
C ALA A 65 -13.33 0.29 26.44
N ALA A 66 -12.68 0.31 25.28
CA ALA A 66 -13.34 0.07 24.00
C ALA A 66 -13.88 -1.36 23.89
N LEU A 67 -13.14 -2.37 24.34
CA LEU A 67 -13.61 -3.76 24.39
C LEU A 67 -14.86 -3.91 25.26
N ALA A 68 -14.88 -3.29 26.43
CA ALA A 68 -16.04 -3.30 27.32
C ALA A 68 -17.26 -2.64 26.66
N ARG A 69 -17.06 -1.51 25.97
CA ARG A 69 -18.11 -0.79 25.25
C ARG A 69 -18.65 -1.61 24.06
N ILE A 70 -17.78 -2.24 23.29
CA ILE A 70 -18.20 -3.11 22.19
C ILE A 70 -19.05 -4.26 22.75
N ALA A 71 -18.58 -4.94 23.79
CA ALA A 71 -19.30 -6.07 24.39
C ALA A 71 -20.67 -5.70 24.98
N GLU A 72 -20.84 -4.46 25.45
CA GLU A 72 -22.13 -3.94 25.92
C GLU A 72 -23.10 -3.65 24.76
N ALA A 73 -22.55 -3.19 23.60
CA ALA A 73 -23.36 -2.74 22.47
C ALA A 73 -23.74 -3.85 21.49
N ILE A 74 -22.91 -4.88 21.35
CA ILE A 74 -23.17 -5.98 20.40
C ILE A 74 -24.26 -6.92 20.88
N THR A 75 -24.95 -7.55 19.92
CA THR A 75 -26.03 -8.52 20.19
C THR A 75 -25.72 -9.92 19.65
N VAL A 76 -24.65 -10.05 18.87
CA VAL A 76 -24.09 -11.33 18.41
C VAL A 76 -22.60 -11.39 18.78
N PRO A 77 -22.01 -12.56 18.96
CA PRO A 77 -20.57 -12.71 19.22
C PRO A 77 -19.71 -12.08 18.13
N VAL A 78 -18.55 -11.54 18.52
CA VAL A 78 -17.56 -11.06 17.57
C VAL A 78 -16.17 -11.63 17.89
N VAL A 79 -15.39 -11.89 16.83
CA VAL A 79 -13.96 -12.18 16.93
C VAL A 79 -13.21 -10.96 16.44
N LEU A 80 -12.41 -10.35 17.33
CA LEU A 80 -11.81 -9.02 17.11
C LEU A 80 -10.30 -9.05 17.37
N GLY A 81 -9.53 -8.39 16.48
CA GLY A 81 -8.09 -8.18 16.64
C GLY A 81 -7.77 -6.90 17.43
N TYR A 82 -6.91 -7.01 18.46
CA TYR A 82 -6.44 -5.88 19.27
C TYR A 82 -5.13 -6.21 20.00
N PRO A 83 -4.33 -5.20 20.43
CA PRO A 83 -3.20 -5.44 21.32
C PRO A 83 -3.70 -5.60 22.75
N ALA A 84 -3.32 -6.69 23.43
CA ALA A 84 -3.62 -6.90 24.84
C ALA A 84 -2.34 -6.83 25.68
N VAL A 85 -2.42 -6.24 26.88
CA VAL A 85 -1.38 -6.34 27.91
C VAL A 85 -1.92 -7.15 29.06
N ARG A 86 -1.31 -8.32 29.29
CA ARG A 86 -1.66 -9.23 30.39
C ARG A 86 -0.41 -9.55 31.18
N ASN A 87 -0.42 -9.31 32.50
CA ASN A 87 0.74 -9.48 33.40
C ASN A 87 2.00 -8.75 32.88
N GLY A 88 1.83 -7.51 32.35
CA GLY A 88 2.93 -6.72 31.83
C GLY A 88 3.46 -7.15 30.45
N ILE A 89 2.89 -8.19 29.85
CA ILE A 89 3.30 -8.71 28.54
C ILE A 89 2.32 -8.25 27.48
N ARG A 90 2.83 -7.60 26.40
CA ARG A 90 2.02 -7.18 25.26
C ARG A 90 1.94 -8.29 24.22
N ARG A 91 0.74 -8.54 23.72
CA ARG A 91 0.41 -9.57 22.72
C ARG A 91 -0.41 -8.99 21.59
N ASN A 92 -0.20 -9.48 20.39
CA ASN A 92 -1.14 -9.33 19.27
C ASN A 92 -2.21 -10.39 19.46
N THR A 93 -3.45 -9.98 19.69
CA THR A 93 -4.51 -10.82 20.25
C THR A 93 -5.71 -10.90 19.35
N ALA A 94 -6.28 -12.08 19.19
CA ALA A 94 -7.64 -12.31 18.70
C ALA A 94 -8.53 -12.68 19.89
N GLY A 95 -9.51 -11.84 20.19
CA GLY A 95 -10.44 -12.04 21.30
C GLY A 95 -11.85 -12.37 20.83
N VAL A 96 -12.50 -13.31 21.52
CA VAL A 96 -13.92 -13.61 21.36
C VAL A 96 -14.70 -12.79 22.37
N LEU A 97 -15.48 -11.82 21.89
CA LEU A 97 -16.35 -11.00 22.73
C LEU A 97 -17.79 -11.54 22.62
N LEU A 98 -18.39 -11.74 23.77
CA LEU A 98 -19.81 -12.17 23.88
C LEU A 98 -20.68 -11.00 24.34
N PRO A 99 -21.91 -10.87 23.85
CA PRO A 99 -22.86 -9.85 24.27
C PRO A 99 -22.97 -9.73 25.79
N GLY A 100 -22.82 -8.52 26.33
CA GLY A 100 -22.94 -8.22 27.76
C GLY A 100 -21.79 -8.71 28.65
N LYS A 101 -20.74 -9.33 28.10
CA LYS A 101 -19.57 -9.80 28.85
C LYS A 101 -18.43 -8.79 28.76
N LYS A 102 -18.15 -8.06 29.84
CA LYS A 102 -17.12 -6.98 29.87
C LYS A 102 -15.70 -7.45 29.52
N GLN A 103 -15.41 -8.72 29.63
CA GLN A 103 -14.11 -9.31 29.29
C GLN A 103 -14.27 -10.29 28.14
N PRO A 104 -13.27 -10.42 27.25
CA PRO A 104 -13.26 -11.47 26.24
C PRO A 104 -13.41 -12.86 26.87
N ALA A 105 -14.27 -13.70 26.28
CA ALA A 105 -14.47 -15.07 26.75
C ALA A 105 -13.24 -15.94 26.43
N HIS A 106 -12.59 -15.68 25.31
CA HIS A 106 -11.35 -16.35 24.89
C HIS A 106 -10.40 -15.33 24.30
N GLU A 107 -9.08 -15.50 24.52
CA GLU A 107 -8.01 -14.72 23.94
C GLU A 107 -6.96 -15.65 23.34
N TYR A 108 -6.72 -15.53 22.04
CA TYR A 108 -5.62 -16.17 21.32
C TYR A 108 -4.51 -15.14 21.09
N TYR A 109 -3.27 -15.54 21.28
CA TYR A 109 -2.09 -14.70 21.09
C TYR A 109 -1.29 -15.19 19.89
N LYS A 110 -1.03 -14.30 18.94
CA LYS A 110 -0.25 -14.57 17.71
C LYS A 110 1.06 -15.27 18.07
N ARG A 111 1.33 -16.38 17.40
CA ARG A 111 2.49 -17.24 17.71
C ARG A 111 3.70 -16.86 16.87
N TYR A 112 3.51 -16.57 15.60
CA TYR A 112 4.55 -16.18 14.66
C TYR A 112 4.49 -14.68 14.40
N LEU A 113 5.51 -13.96 14.91
CA LEU A 113 5.63 -12.51 14.80
C LEU A 113 6.58 -12.19 13.64
N PRO A 114 6.08 -11.67 12.49
CA PRO A 114 6.94 -11.32 11.39
C PRO A 114 7.89 -10.17 11.77
N ASN A 115 9.18 -10.33 11.41
CA ASN A 115 10.23 -9.35 11.68
C ASN A 115 11.16 -9.26 10.48
N TYR A 116 10.58 -9.08 9.31
CA TYR A 116 11.24 -9.00 8.02
C TYR A 116 10.48 -8.04 7.10
N ARG A 117 11.17 -7.45 6.12
CA ARG A 117 10.63 -6.47 5.18
C ARG A 117 9.96 -5.30 5.91
N VAL A 118 8.65 -5.10 5.76
CA VAL A 118 7.89 -4.01 6.38
C VAL A 118 7.48 -4.30 7.82
N PHE A 119 7.69 -5.52 8.30
CA PHE A 119 7.22 -5.96 9.62
C PHE A 119 8.31 -5.85 10.68
N ASP A 120 7.95 -5.31 11.85
CA ASP A 120 8.79 -5.20 13.04
C ASP A 120 8.02 -5.65 14.30
N GLU A 121 7.18 -6.70 14.21
CA GLU A 121 6.29 -7.10 15.31
C GLU A 121 7.03 -7.58 16.56
N LYS A 122 8.22 -8.20 16.42
CA LYS A 122 9.05 -8.62 17.57
C LYS A 122 9.54 -7.46 18.42
N ARG A 123 9.54 -6.23 17.89
CA ARG A 123 9.86 -5.01 18.66
C ARG A 123 8.80 -4.72 19.72
N TYR A 124 7.56 -5.10 19.48
CA TYR A 124 6.41 -4.68 20.29
C TYR A 124 5.73 -5.82 21.04
N PHE A 125 5.68 -7.00 20.45
CA PHE A 125 4.89 -8.13 20.95
C PHE A 125 5.76 -9.31 21.37
N GLN A 126 5.24 -10.07 22.34
CA GLN A 126 5.76 -11.38 22.69
C GLN A 126 4.88 -12.47 22.02
N PRO A 127 5.45 -13.57 21.52
CA PRO A 127 4.69 -14.63 20.86
C PRO A 127 3.79 -15.39 21.83
N GLY A 128 2.62 -15.84 21.37
CA GLY A 128 1.80 -16.85 22.03
C GLY A 128 2.42 -18.26 21.91
N SER A 129 1.79 -19.24 22.56
CA SER A 129 2.29 -20.63 22.52
C SER A 129 1.18 -21.70 22.54
N LYS A 130 -0.09 -21.31 22.67
CA LYS A 130 -1.19 -22.26 22.85
C LYS A 130 -2.25 -22.09 21.78
N PRO A 131 -2.81 -23.16 21.22
CA PRO A 131 -4.03 -23.09 20.44
C PRO A 131 -5.20 -22.62 21.31
N VAL A 132 -6.16 -21.93 20.72
CA VAL A 132 -7.40 -21.52 21.38
C VAL A 132 -8.57 -21.91 20.49
N ILE A 133 -9.51 -22.61 21.09
CA ILE A 133 -10.77 -23.04 20.50
C ILE A 133 -11.91 -22.51 21.35
N PHE A 134 -12.99 -22.10 20.72
CA PHE A 134 -14.28 -21.83 21.35
C PHE A 134 -15.38 -22.58 20.61
N GLU A 135 -16.52 -22.74 21.24
CA GLU A 135 -17.67 -23.42 20.64
C GLU A 135 -18.81 -22.43 20.41
N LEU A 136 -19.40 -22.50 19.23
CA LEU A 136 -20.60 -21.75 18.87
C LEU A 136 -21.53 -22.67 18.08
N ASP A 137 -22.78 -22.80 18.52
CA ASP A 137 -23.81 -23.65 17.90
C ASP A 137 -23.34 -25.09 17.64
N GLY A 138 -22.54 -25.64 18.56
CA GLY A 138 -22.00 -27.01 18.48
C GLY A 138 -20.77 -27.13 17.57
N VAL A 139 -20.28 -26.04 16.97
CA VAL A 139 -19.07 -26.01 16.14
C VAL A 139 -17.85 -25.56 16.94
N LYS A 140 -16.78 -26.34 16.93
CA LYS A 140 -15.49 -26.00 17.54
C LYS A 140 -14.64 -25.18 16.59
N ILE A 141 -14.45 -23.90 16.91
CA ILE A 141 -13.81 -22.91 16.07
C ILE A 141 -12.44 -22.56 16.64
N GLY A 142 -11.39 -22.74 15.84
CA GLY A 142 -10.02 -22.40 16.17
C GLY A 142 -9.63 -21.02 15.69
N LEU A 143 -8.77 -20.30 16.44
CA LEU A 143 -8.30 -18.96 16.11
C LEU A 143 -6.84 -18.96 15.64
N SER A 144 -6.54 -18.15 14.63
CA SER A 144 -5.19 -17.85 14.15
C SER A 144 -5.08 -16.37 13.75
N ILE A 145 -3.86 -15.83 13.67
CA ILE A 145 -3.60 -14.46 13.26
C ILE A 145 -2.52 -14.45 12.18
N CYS A 146 -2.91 -14.07 10.97
CA CYS A 146 -2.09 -13.67 9.82
C CYS A 146 -0.88 -14.58 9.56
N GLU A 147 0.30 -14.27 10.11
CA GLU A 147 1.55 -15.01 9.92
C GLU A 147 1.44 -16.48 10.38
N ASP A 148 0.57 -16.79 11.33
CA ASP A 148 0.41 -18.14 11.88
C ASP A 148 0.05 -19.18 10.79
N VAL A 149 -0.76 -18.81 9.78
CA VAL A 149 -1.16 -19.72 8.69
C VAL A 149 -0.04 -20.00 7.68
N TRP A 150 1.09 -19.27 7.75
CA TRP A 150 2.27 -19.54 6.92
C TRP A 150 3.11 -20.72 7.44
N TYR A 151 2.86 -21.15 8.68
CA TYR A 151 3.53 -22.28 9.34
C TYR A 151 2.54 -23.41 9.60
N ALA A 152 3.01 -24.65 9.55
CA ALA A 152 2.17 -25.83 9.72
C ALA A 152 1.66 -25.97 11.16
N GLU A 153 2.57 -25.80 12.13
CA GLU A 153 2.37 -26.06 13.56
C GLU A 153 1.11 -25.41 14.16
N PRO A 154 0.77 -24.12 13.93
CA PRO A 154 -0.43 -23.55 14.52
C PRO A 154 -1.73 -24.23 14.05
N CYS A 155 -1.79 -24.62 12.78
CA CYS A 155 -2.96 -25.30 12.21
C CYS A 155 -3.05 -26.75 12.67
N GLU A 156 -1.94 -27.46 12.77
CA GLU A 156 -1.84 -28.83 13.32
C GLU A 156 -2.30 -28.87 14.78
N ASP A 157 -1.88 -27.91 15.60
CA ASP A 157 -2.29 -27.81 17.00
C ASP A 157 -3.79 -27.53 17.15
N LEU A 158 -4.37 -26.69 16.27
CA LEU A 158 -5.81 -26.46 16.27
C LEU A 158 -6.58 -27.74 15.89
N LYS A 159 -6.09 -28.49 14.90
CA LYS A 159 -6.67 -29.80 14.54
C LYS A 159 -6.56 -30.78 15.70
N ALA A 160 -5.39 -30.91 16.33
CA ALA A 160 -5.16 -31.80 17.46
C ALA A 160 -6.03 -31.44 18.67
N ALA A 161 -6.31 -30.15 18.88
CA ALA A 161 -7.22 -29.68 19.91
C ALA A 161 -8.71 -29.88 19.57
N GLY A 162 -9.03 -30.37 18.36
CA GLY A 162 -10.38 -30.73 17.94
C GLY A 162 -11.16 -29.63 17.21
N ALA A 163 -10.48 -28.64 16.63
CA ALA A 163 -11.13 -27.63 15.78
C ALA A 163 -11.80 -28.29 14.56
N GLN A 164 -12.97 -27.78 14.17
CA GLN A 164 -13.73 -28.16 12.98
C GLN A 164 -13.72 -27.06 11.92
N LEU A 165 -13.40 -25.82 12.32
CA LEU A 165 -13.29 -24.63 11.49
C LEU A 165 -12.15 -23.75 12.01
N MET A 166 -11.39 -23.12 11.13
CA MET A 166 -10.37 -22.11 11.49
C MET A 166 -10.81 -20.71 11.07
N LEU A 167 -10.62 -19.73 11.95
CA LEU A 167 -10.76 -18.30 11.66
C LEU A 167 -9.39 -17.64 11.72
N SER A 168 -9.03 -16.93 10.65
CA SER A 168 -7.78 -16.19 10.56
C SER A 168 -8.06 -14.70 10.43
N LEU A 169 -7.54 -13.91 11.38
CA LEU A 169 -7.60 -12.45 11.39
C LEU A 169 -6.35 -11.93 10.71
N ASN A 170 -6.48 -11.07 9.70
CA ASN A 170 -5.34 -10.68 8.89
C ASN A 170 -5.27 -9.17 8.65
N ALA A 171 -4.03 -8.65 8.65
CA ALA A 171 -3.63 -7.36 8.11
C ALA A 171 -2.46 -7.60 7.13
N SER A 172 -2.71 -8.41 6.11
CA SER A 172 -1.72 -8.81 5.12
C SER A 172 -1.66 -7.77 4.01
N PRO A 173 -0.51 -7.04 3.84
CA PRO A 173 -0.43 -5.98 2.85
C PRO A 173 -0.42 -6.51 1.42
N PHE A 174 -0.97 -5.69 0.54
CA PHE A 174 -0.97 -5.91 -0.91
C PHE A 174 0.45 -5.83 -1.49
N ARG A 175 0.68 -6.60 -2.49
CA ARG A 175 1.63 -6.46 -3.59
C ARG A 175 1.17 -7.30 -4.76
N LEU A 176 1.70 -7.04 -5.94
CA LEU A 176 1.43 -7.90 -7.10
C LEU A 176 1.65 -9.39 -6.76
N ASN A 177 0.75 -10.25 -7.22
CA ASN A 177 0.69 -11.70 -6.99
C ASN A 177 0.45 -12.14 -5.53
N LYS A 178 0.20 -11.23 -4.59
CA LYS A 178 0.06 -11.60 -3.16
C LYS A 178 -1.22 -12.40 -2.88
N MET A 179 -2.30 -12.13 -3.59
CA MET A 179 -3.57 -12.87 -3.42
C MET A 179 -3.38 -14.36 -3.75
N THR A 180 -2.74 -14.66 -4.87
CA THR A 180 -2.44 -16.05 -5.27
C THR A 180 -1.58 -16.76 -4.21
N GLU A 181 -0.51 -16.12 -3.73
CA GLU A 181 0.33 -16.70 -2.68
C GLU A 181 -0.44 -16.97 -1.38
N ARG A 182 -1.34 -16.07 -0.97
CA ARG A 182 -2.19 -16.27 0.22
C ARG A 182 -3.08 -17.49 0.04
N GLN A 183 -3.75 -17.60 -1.10
CA GLN A 183 -4.67 -18.69 -1.39
C GLN A 183 -3.93 -20.03 -1.48
N GLU A 184 -2.78 -20.08 -2.14
CA GLU A 184 -1.94 -21.28 -2.21
C GLU A 184 -1.46 -21.73 -0.82
N GLN A 185 -1.02 -20.79 0.01
CA GLN A 185 -0.56 -21.09 1.38
C GLN A 185 -1.69 -21.64 2.24
N VAL A 186 -2.87 -20.99 2.20
CA VAL A 186 -4.05 -21.42 2.96
C VAL A 186 -4.57 -22.74 2.44
N ALA A 187 -4.56 -22.98 1.12
CA ALA A 187 -4.94 -24.26 0.52
C ALA A 187 -4.09 -25.41 1.06
N GLY A 188 -2.78 -25.23 1.16
CA GLY A 188 -1.89 -26.18 1.80
C GLY A 188 -2.31 -26.51 3.24
N ARG A 189 -2.58 -25.47 4.05
CA ARG A 189 -3.00 -25.66 5.46
C ARG A 189 -4.36 -26.38 5.58
N CYS A 190 -5.34 -25.99 4.75
CA CYS A 190 -6.66 -26.65 4.75
C CYS A 190 -6.54 -28.12 4.36
N HIS A 191 -5.80 -28.42 3.30
CA HIS A 191 -5.60 -29.78 2.81
C HIS A 191 -4.85 -30.68 3.81
N GLU A 192 -3.74 -30.19 4.38
CA GLU A 192 -2.94 -30.94 5.37
C GLU A 192 -3.74 -31.30 6.63
N ASN A 193 -4.58 -30.40 7.09
CA ASN A 193 -5.34 -30.57 8.33
C ASN A 193 -6.78 -31.06 8.12
N GLN A 194 -7.24 -31.15 6.88
CA GLN A 194 -8.64 -31.43 6.55
C GLN A 194 -9.60 -30.51 7.32
N LEU A 195 -9.29 -29.22 7.35
CA LEU A 195 -10.04 -28.16 8.03
C LEU A 195 -10.31 -27.00 7.09
N PRO A 196 -11.56 -26.51 6.99
CA PRO A 196 -11.86 -25.27 6.29
C PRO A 196 -11.35 -24.06 7.07
N LEU A 197 -11.09 -22.94 6.35
CA LEU A 197 -10.57 -21.72 6.92
C LEU A 197 -11.28 -20.49 6.35
N LEU A 198 -11.64 -19.55 7.24
CA LEU A 198 -12.11 -18.22 6.88
C LEU A 198 -10.97 -17.21 7.08
N TYR A 199 -10.56 -16.54 6.00
CA TYR A 199 -9.47 -15.57 5.96
C TYR A 199 -10.06 -14.15 5.88
N CYS A 200 -10.16 -13.45 7.00
CA CYS A 200 -10.65 -12.07 7.06
C CYS A 200 -9.46 -11.11 6.97
N ASN A 201 -9.36 -10.33 5.89
CA ASN A 201 -8.27 -9.39 5.68
C ASN A 201 -8.73 -7.93 5.78
N MET A 202 -7.86 -7.09 6.33
CA MET A 202 -8.04 -5.64 6.38
C MET A 202 -8.08 -5.04 4.97
N VAL A 203 -8.75 -3.91 4.79
CA VAL A 203 -8.71 -3.09 3.59
C VAL A 203 -8.29 -1.66 3.93
N GLY A 204 -7.64 -0.96 3.00
CA GLY A 204 -7.28 0.46 3.17
C GLY A 204 -5.82 0.78 2.95
N GLY A 205 -5.51 2.07 2.87
CA GLY A 205 -4.16 2.61 2.84
C GLY A 205 -3.70 3.07 4.22
N GLN A 206 -2.44 2.78 4.57
CA GLN A 206 -1.80 3.24 5.79
C GLN A 206 -0.31 3.48 5.52
N ASP A 207 0.08 4.76 5.45
CA ASP A 207 1.42 5.19 5.08
C ASP A 207 1.87 4.54 3.75
N GLU A 208 2.93 3.75 3.74
CA GLU A 208 3.37 2.99 2.56
C GLU A 208 2.59 1.69 2.32
N LEU A 209 1.77 1.23 3.25
CA LEU A 209 1.05 -0.04 3.12
C LEU A 209 -0.33 0.15 2.50
N VAL A 210 -0.69 -0.81 1.67
CA VAL A 210 -2.04 -0.97 1.12
C VAL A 210 -2.55 -2.34 1.53
N PHE A 211 -3.75 -2.40 2.06
CA PHE A 211 -4.44 -3.65 2.35
C PHE A 211 -5.57 -3.80 1.34
N ASP A 212 -5.54 -4.90 0.61
CA ASP A 212 -6.43 -5.15 -0.52
C ASP A 212 -7.78 -5.79 -0.12
N GLY A 213 -7.97 -6.11 1.16
CA GLY A 213 -9.12 -6.88 1.55
C GLY A 213 -9.11 -8.26 0.88
N GLY A 214 -10.09 -8.51 0.01
CA GLY A 214 -10.16 -9.78 -0.72
C GLY A 214 -10.31 -10.97 0.23
N SER A 215 -11.02 -10.80 1.35
CA SER A 215 -11.29 -11.86 2.32
C SER A 215 -11.93 -13.06 1.63
N PHE A 216 -11.58 -14.28 2.06
CA PHE A 216 -12.07 -15.49 1.41
C PHE A 216 -12.34 -16.61 2.41
N ALA A 217 -13.19 -17.56 2.02
CA ALA A 217 -13.33 -18.82 2.72
C ALA A 217 -12.87 -19.96 1.83
N MET A 218 -12.20 -20.93 2.44
CA MET A 218 -11.63 -22.10 1.78
C MET A 218 -12.16 -23.38 2.41
N GLY A 219 -12.54 -24.32 1.56
CA GLY A 219 -12.94 -25.66 1.98
C GLY A 219 -11.76 -26.49 2.50
N ALA A 220 -12.05 -27.59 3.16
CA ALA A 220 -11.04 -28.54 3.63
C ALA A 220 -10.21 -29.17 2.48
N ASP A 221 -10.77 -29.16 1.28
CA ASP A 221 -10.13 -29.61 0.03
C ASP A 221 -9.16 -28.55 -0.58
N GLY A 222 -8.99 -27.40 0.07
CA GLY A 222 -8.15 -26.33 -0.42
C GLY A 222 -8.75 -25.49 -1.55
N GLN A 223 -10.06 -25.61 -1.83
CA GLN A 223 -10.73 -24.78 -2.82
C GLN A 223 -11.32 -23.52 -2.20
N VAL A 224 -11.15 -22.37 -2.86
CA VAL A 224 -11.83 -21.13 -2.49
C VAL A 224 -13.31 -21.27 -2.78
N VAL A 225 -14.15 -21.22 -1.75
CA VAL A 225 -15.61 -21.34 -1.85
C VAL A 225 -16.34 -20.01 -1.68
N VAL A 226 -15.72 -19.04 -1.03
CA VAL A 226 -16.20 -17.65 -0.94
C VAL A 226 -15.04 -16.71 -1.27
N GLN A 227 -15.31 -15.65 -2.05
CA GLN A 227 -14.36 -14.59 -2.35
C GLN A 227 -15.03 -13.25 -2.17
N GLY A 228 -14.53 -12.43 -1.24
CA GLY A 228 -14.94 -11.05 -1.02
C GLY A 228 -14.35 -10.09 -2.06
N ALA A 229 -14.91 -8.90 -2.12
CA ALA A 229 -14.43 -7.84 -2.99
C ALA A 229 -13.02 -7.38 -2.59
N CYS A 230 -12.20 -6.97 -3.59
CA CYS A 230 -10.91 -6.36 -3.35
C CYS A 230 -11.02 -4.83 -3.29
N PHE A 231 -10.13 -4.19 -2.54
CA PHE A 231 -9.92 -2.73 -2.44
C PHE A 231 -11.14 -1.91 -1.94
N GLN A 232 -12.12 -2.54 -1.31
CA GLN A 232 -13.28 -1.87 -0.74
C GLN A 232 -13.72 -2.54 0.57
N GLN A 233 -14.36 -1.77 1.45
CA GLN A 233 -15.01 -2.30 2.64
C GLN A 233 -16.17 -3.21 2.24
N ALA A 234 -16.34 -4.32 2.99
CA ALA A 234 -17.39 -5.28 2.70
C ALA A 234 -17.75 -6.13 3.92
N LEU A 235 -19.01 -6.48 4.05
CA LEU A 235 -19.49 -7.56 4.90
C LEU A 235 -19.67 -8.79 4.03
N VAL A 236 -18.81 -9.79 4.21
CA VAL A 236 -18.76 -11.00 3.36
C VAL A 236 -19.41 -12.18 4.10
N PRO A 237 -20.63 -12.59 3.72
CA PRO A 237 -21.31 -13.70 4.37
C PRO A 237 -20.73 -15.05 3.96
N VAL A 238 -20.59 -15.92 4.96
CA VAL A 238 -20.18 -17.32 4.79
C VAL A 238 -21.16 -18.19 5.55
N ASP A 239 -21.87 -19.04 4.85
CA ASP A 239 -22.74 -20.05 5.44
C ASP A 239 -21.93 -21.29 5.79
N ILE A 240 -22.06 -21.77 7.03
CA ILE A 240 -21.39 -22.96 7.53
C ILE A 240 -22.45 -24.05 7.75
N GLU A 241 -22.43 -25.05 6.91
CA GLU A 241 -23.19 -26.28 7.09
C GLU A 241 -22.35 -27.31 7.85
N VAL A 242 -22.96 -28.04 8.75
CA VAL A 242 -22.29 -29.10 9.52
C VAL A 242 -22.96 -30.42 9.22
N GLU A 243 -22.22 -31.34 8.66
CA GLU A 243 -22.71 -32.70 8.34
C GLU A 243 -21.69 -33.72 8.85
N ALA A 244 -22.09 -34.62 9.72
CA ALA A 244 -21.24 -35.64 10.32
C ALA A 244 -19.92 -35.06 10.90
N ASP A 245 -20.02 -33.98 11.68
CA ASP A 245 -18.91 -33.22 12.30
C ASP A 245 -17.96 -32.52 11.30
N VAL A 246 -18.29 -32.47 10.02
CA VAL A 246 -17.51 -31.76 8.99
C VAL A 246 -18.19 -30.43 8.68
N CYS A 247 -17.42 -29.34 8.84
CA CYS A 247 -17.85 -28.00 8.46
C CYS A 247 -17.62 -27.77 6.96
N ARG A 248 -18.65 -27.26 6.28
CA ARG A 248 -18.60 -26.92 4.85
C ARG A 248 -18.98 -25.45 4.68
N PRO A 249 -18.00 -24.56 4.46
CA PRO A 249 -18.28 -23.17 4.13
C PRO A 249 -18.84 -23.05 2.71
N SER A 250 -19.79 -22.12 2.52
CA SER A 250 -20.35 -21.79 1.22
C SER A 250 -20.74 -20.31 1.14
N GLY A 251 -20.86 -19.76 -0.07
CA GLY A 251 -21.28 -18.38 -0.31
C GLY A 251 -20.90 -17.87 -1.70
N ASN A 252 -20.84 -16.55 -1.86
CA ASN A 252 -20.57 -15.93 -3.15
C ASN A 252 -19.06 -15.85 -3.45
N ARG A 253 -18.70 -16.07 -4.73
CA ARG A 253 -17.35 -15.84 -5.22
C ARG A 253 -17.34 -14.66 -6.18
N LEU A 254 -16.77 -13.53 -5.76
CA LEU A 254 -16.50 -12.41 -6.65
C LEU A 254 -15.21 -12.65 -7.45
N ALA A 255 -15.10 -12.03 -8.61
CA ALA A 255 -13.88 -12.08 -9.41
C ALA A 255 -12.73 -11.36 -8.69
N VAL A 256 -11.54 -11.93 -8.76
CA VAL A 256 -10.32 -11.26 -8.32
C VAL A 256 -9.83 -10.40 -9.49
N PRO A 257 -9.46 -9.13 -9.27
CA PRO A 257 -8.96 -8.26 -10.32
C PRO A 257 -7.65 -8.78 -10.92
N ASP A 258 -7.43 -8.51 -12.21
CA ASP A 258 -6.13 -8.78 -12.84
C ASP A 258 -5.03 -7.85 -12.31
N ASP A 259 -3.77 -8.11 -12.69
CA ASP A 259 -2.61 -7.35 -12.18
C ASP A 259 -2.69 -5.84 -12.48
N CYS A 260 -3.23 -5.42 -13.63
CA CYS A 260 -3.37 -4.00 -13.97
C CYS A 260 -4.43 -3.34 -13.11
N GLU A 261 -5.59 -3.96 -13.02
CA GLU A 261 -6.69 -3.50 -12.19
C GLU A 261 -6.29 -3.46 -10.71
N ALA A 262 -5.69 -4.54 -10.21
CA ALA A 262 -5.25 -4.63 -8.82
C ALA A 262 -4.22 -3.55 -8.46
N LEU A 263 -3.21 -3.36 -9.30
CA LEU A 263 -2.19 -2.33 -9.08
C LEU A 263 -2.80 -0.94 -9.13
N TYR A 264 -3.64 -0.65 -10.12
CA TYR A 264 -4.29 0.65 -10.24
C TYR A 264 -5.20 0.96 -9.04
N GLN A 265 -6.05 0.01 -8.65
CA GLN A 265 -6.93 0.16 -7.48
C GLN A 265 -6.15 0.32 -6.17
N ALA A 266 -5.01 -0.36 -6.01
CA ALA A 266 -4.12 -0.18 -4.87
C ALA A 266 -3.60 1.27 -4.78
N LEU A 267 -3.17 1.86 -5.90
CA LEU A 267 -2.68 3.24 -5.96
C LEU A 267 -3.79 4.26 -5.67
N VAL A 268 -4.99 4.03 -6.22
CA VAL A 268 -6.18 4.84 -5.94
C VAL A 268 -6.56 4.78 -4.46
N LEU A 269 -6.64 3.58 -3.89
CA LEU A 269 -6.99 3.38 -2.47
C LEU A 269 -5.96 4.04 -1.54
N ALA A 270 -4.66 3.84 -1.81
CA ALA A 270 -3.58 4.46 -1.03
C ALA A 270 -3.66 5.98 -1.05
N THR A 271 -3.84 6.57 -2.24
CA THR A 271 -3.92 8.02 -2.40
C THR A 271 -5.16 8.60 -1.70
N ARG A 272 -6.32 7.96 -1.88
CA ARG A 272 -7.57 8.37 -1.22
C ARG A 272 -7.45 8.36 0.30
N ASP A 273 -6.94 7.26 0.84
CA ASP A 273 -6.84 7.08 2.28
C ASP A 273 -5.78 7.98 2.89
N TYR A 274 -4.62 8.15 2.23
CA TYR A 274 -3.59 9.07 2.72
C TYR A 274 -4.12 10.51 2.84
N VAL A 275 -4.80 11.01 1.80
CA VAL A 275 -5.36 12.36 1.80
C VAL A 275 -6.45 12.51 2.87
N ASN A 276 -7.39 11.57 2.92
CA ASN A 276 -8.54 11.66 3.81
C ASN A 276 -8.19 11.41 5.28
N LYS A 277 -7.39 10.37 5.57
CA LYS A 277 -6.99 10.01 6.94
C LYS A 277 -6.11 11.08 7.60
N ASN A 278 -5.32 11.82 6.80
CA ASN A 278 -4.53 12.94 7.29
C ASN A 278 -5.27 14.28 7.29
N GLY A 279 -6.53 14.34 6.84
CA GLY A 279 -7.36 15.54 6.87
C GLY A 279 -6.98 16.60 5.83
N PHE A 280 -6.26 16.25 4.76
CA PHE A 280 -5.97 17.18 3.67
C PHE A 280 -7.25 17.52 2.90
N LYS A 281 -7.39 18.78 2.48
CA LYS A 281 -8.56 19.25 1.73
C LYS A 281 -8.66 18.66 0.33
N GLY A 282 -7.52 18.28 -0.26
CA GLY A 282 -7.40 17.74 -1.60
C GLY A 282 -5.94 17.48 -1.93
N ALA A 283 -5.64 17.39 -3.21
CA ALA A 283 -4.28 17.18 -3.73
C ALA A 283 -3.97 18.15 -4.86
N LEU A 284 -2.70 18.49 -5.01
CA LEU A 284 -2.19 19.21 -6.17
C LEU A 284 -0.90 18.56 -6.66
N LEU A 285 -0.62 18.68 -7.97
CA LEU A 285 0.58 18.14 -8.57
C LEU A 285 1.07 19.00 -9.73
N GLY A 286 2.38 18.90 -10.01
CA GLY A 286 2.96 19.41 -11.23
C GLY A 286 2.57 18.54 -12.42
N LEU A 287 1.83 19.09 -13.39
CA LEU A 287 1.45 18.41 -14.62
C LEU A 287 2.37 18.86 -15.74
N SER A 288 3.41 18.06 -16.02
CA SER A 288 4.47 18.40 -16.99
C SER A 288 4.09 18.10 -18.45
N GLY A 289 2.98 17.34 -18.66
CA GLY A 289 2.67 16.73 -19.94
C GLY A 289 3.41 15.41 -20.19
N GLY A 290 4.25 14.93 -19.27
CA GLY A 290 4.88 13.61 -19.30
C GLY A 290 3.99 12.53 -18.69
N ILE A 291 4.27 11.27 -19.02
CA ILE A 291 3.40 10.12 -18.69
C ILE A 291 3.25 9.89 -17.18
N ASP A 292 4.29 10.13 -16.38
CA ASP A 292 4.25 9.92 -14.93
C ASP A 292 3.29 10.89 -14.24
N SER A 293 3.38 12.17 -14.60
CA SER A 293 2.45 13.19 -14.10
C SER A 293 1.03 12.96 -14.60
N ALA A 294 0.87 12.48 -15.83
CA ALA A 294 -0.41 12.17 -16.43
C ALA A 294 -1.10 10.98 -15.73
N LEU A 295 -0.37 9.90 -15.45
CA LEU A 295 -0.90 8.77 -14.68
C LEU A 295 -1.21 9.18 -13.23
N THR A 296 -0.32 9.94 -12.59
CA THR A 296 -0.53 10.44 -11.22
C THR A 296 -1.79 11.30 -11.13
N LEU A 297 -2.05 12.17 -12.12
CA LEU A 297 -3.28 12.96 -12.19
C LEU A 297 -4.53 12.08 -12.32
N ALA A 298 -4.50 11.08 -13.20
CA ALA A 298 -5.62 10.16 -13.37
C ALA A 298 -5.95 9.40 -12.07
N ILE A 299 -4.91 8.87 -11.39
CA ILE A 299 -5.06 8.20 -10.09
C ILE A 299 -5.62 9.16 -9.03
N ALA A 300 -5.13 10.40 -8.96
CA ALA A 300 -5.59 11.39 -7.99
C ALA A 300 -7.07 11.74 -8.19
N VAL A 301 -7.52 11.88 -9.43
CA VAL A 301 -8.94 12.16 -9.76
C VAL A 301 -9.82 10.96 -9.42
N ASP A 302 -9.41 9.75 -9.74
CA ASP A 302 -10.16 8.54 -9.38
C ASP A 302 -10.20 8.31 -7.84
N ALA A 303 -9.20 8.80 -7.12
CA ALA A 303 -9.13 8.69 -5.66
C ALA A 303 -9.99 9.72 -4.94
N LEU A 304 -10.05 10.97 -5.43
CA LEU A 304 -10.56 12.12 -4.68
C LEU A 304 -11.75 12.84 -5.32
N GLY A 305 -12.00 12.62 -6.63
CA GLY A 305 -12.89 13.44 -7.44
C GLY A 305 -12.17 14.68 -8.00
N ALA A 306 -12.61 15.13 -9.17
CA ALA A 306 -11.98 16.23 -9.91
C ALA A 306 -11.95 17.56 -9.14
N GLU A 307 -12.97 17.81 -8.32
CA GLU A 307 -13.15 19.03 -7.52
C GLU A 307 -12.11 19.18 -6.41
N ARG A 308 -11.44 18.09 -6.02
CA ARG A 308 -10.42 18.08 -4.97
C ARG A 308 -9.00 17.96 -5.51
N VAL A 309 -8.83 18.03 -6.85
CA VAL A 309 -7.51 17.88 -7.49
C VAL A 309 -7.19 19.12 -8.32
N GLU A 310 -6.00 19.67 -8.13
CA GLU A 310 -5.49 20.79 -8.92
C GLU A 310 -4.22 20.37 -9.67
N ALA A 311 -4.19 20.59 -10.99
CA ALA A 311 -3.05 20.38 -11.85
C ALA A 311 -2.35 21.71 -12.16
N VAL A 312 -1.02 21.75 -11.98
CA VAL A 312 -0.22 22.97 -12.16
C VAL A 312 0.84 22.73 -13.23
N MET A 313 0.68 23.37 -14.39
CA MET A 313 1.71 23.43 -15.42
C MET A 313 2.70 24.55 -15.07
N MET A 314 3.99 24.26 -15.11
CA MET A 314 5.05 25.21 -14.76
C MET A 314 6.10 25.26 -15.89
N PRO A 315 5.73 25.91 -17.03
CA PRO A 315 6.57 25.90 -18.21
C PRO A 315 7.83 26.75 -18.03
N PHE A 316 8.87 26.36 -18.75
CA PHE A 316 10.11 27.07 -18.92
C PHE A 316 10.47 27.10 -20.41
N ARG A 317 11.51 27.84 -20.80
CA ARG A 317 11.92 28.00 -22.21
C ARG A 317 12.20 26.70 -22.97
N TYR A 318 12.45 25.60 -22.26
CA TYR A 318 12.70 24.27 -22.84
C TYR A 318 11.46 23.39 -22.88
N THR A 319 10.35 23.84 -22.29
CA THR A 319 9.09 23.07 -22.28
C THR A 319 8.48 23.12 -23.68
N SER A 320 8.26 21.97 -24.29
CA SER A 320 7.68 21.86 -25.62
C SER A 320 6.21 22.31 -25.66
N GLU A 321 5.77 22.86 -26.78
CA GLU A 321 4.35 23.20 -26.99
C GLU A 321 3.46 21.95 -26.83
N MET A 322 3.92 20.80 -27.32
CA MET A 322 3.21 19.52 -27.17
C MET A 322 2.93 19.19 -25.71
N SER A 323 3.91 19.38 -24.80
CA SER A 323 3.74 19.13 -23.38
C SER A 323 2.70 20.05 -22.74
N ILE A 324 2.68 21.32 -23.13
CA ILE A 324 1.70 22.30 -22.66
C ILE A 324 0.28 21.95 -23.15
N GLU A 325 0.14 21.59 -24.43
CA GLU A 325 -1.14 21.17 -25.03
C GLU A 325 -1.69 19.90 -24.37
N ASP A 326 -0.85 18.86 -24.23
CA ASP A 326 -1.25 17.57 -23.67
C ASP A 326 -1.67 17.71 -22.21
N ALA A 327 -0.94 18.50 -21.42
CA ALA A 327 -1.31 18.79 -20.04
C ALA A 327 -2.66 19.52 -19.95
N ALA A 328 -2.86 20.55 -20.76
CA ALA A 328 -4.12 21.29 -20.81
C ALA A 328 -5.29 20.42 -21.26
N GLN A 329 -5.07 19.56 -22.27
CA GLN A 329 -6.09 18.64 -22.76
C GLN A 329 -6.48 17.63 -21.68
N GLN A 330 -5.51 17.00 -21.02
CA GLN A 330 -5.81 16.03 -19.97
C GLN A 330 -6.56 16.67 -18.80
N ALA A 331 -6.13 17.84 -18.34
CA ALA A 331 -6.80 18.57 -17.28
C ALA A 331 -8.26 18.91 -17.64
N LYS A 332 -8.51 19.31 -18.87
CA LYS A 332 -9.85 19.56 -19.41
C LYS A 332 -10.70 18.28 -19.47
N THR A 333 -10.12 17.18 -19.94
CA THR A 333 -10.80 15.87 -20.02
C THR A 333 -11.22 15.40 -18.63
N LEU A 334 -10.34 15.52 -17.65
CA LEU A 334 -10.59 15.14 -16.25
C LEU A 334 -11.37 16.19 -15.46
N LYS A 335 -11.62 17.38 -16.03
CA LYS A 335 -12.37 18.50 -15.42
C LYS A 335 -11.77 19.00 -14.11
N VAL A 336 -10.47 18.92 -13.96
CA VAL A 336 -9.75 19.43 -12.77
C VAL A 336 -9.46 20.93 -12.89
N THR A 337 -9.22 21.58 -11.76
CA THR A 337 -8.64 22.92 -11.75
C THR A 337 -7.26 22.88 -12.37
N TYR A 338 -7.02 23.73 -13.39
CA TYR A 338 -5.75 23.80 -14.11
C TYR A 338 -5.17 25.21 -14.06
N ARG A 339 -3.90 25.31 -13.69
CA ARG A 339 -3.12 26.58 -13.70
C ARG A 339 -1.86 26.42 -14.54
N SER A 340 -1.47 27.51 -15.19
CA SER A 340 -0.16 27.64 -15.83
C SER A 340 0.62 28.75 -15.14
N LEU A 341 1.77 28.40 -14.57
CA LEU A 341 2.66 29.29 -13.79
C LEU A 341 4.09 29.21 -14.35
N PRO A 342 4.48 30.07 -15.32
CA PRO A 342 5.83 30.07 -15.86
C PRO A 342 6.88 30.34 -14.77
N ILE A 343 7.97 29.57 -14.76
CA ILE A 343 9.03 29.71 -13.76
C ILE A 343 10.15 30.68 -14.15
N GLU A 344 10.09 31.26 -15.33
CA GLU A 344 11.15 32.10 -15.92
C GLU A 344 11.61 33.22 -14.98
N ALA A 345 10.69 33.97 -14.41
CA ALA A 345 10.99 35.09 -13.52
C ALA A 345 11.70 34.64 -12.23
N ALA A 346 11.22 33.52 -11.64
CA ALA A 346 11.83 32.97 -10.43
C ALA A 346 13.25 32.45 -10.71
N PHE A 347 13.42 31.70 -11.81
CA PHE A 347 14.71 31.19 -12.23
C PHE A 347 15.71 32.33 -12.48
N ASN A 348 15.35 33.36 -13.27
CA ASN A 348 16.21 34.49 -13.55
C ASN A 348 16.58 35.26 -12.27
N GLY A 349 15.64 35.45 -11.34
CA GLY A 349 15.93 36.06 -10.04
C GLY A 349 17.01 35.31 -9.24
N PHE A 350 16.97 33.97 -9.25
CA PHE A 350 18.06 33.19 -8.64
C PHE A 350 19.38 33.32 -9.41
N MET A 351 19.38 33.31 -10.74
CA MET A 351 20.58 33.45 -11.55
C MET A 351 21.23 34.82 -11.36
N ASP A 352 20.44 35.90 -11.23
CA ASP A 352 20.94 37.23 -10.93
C ASP A 352 21.68 37.28 -9.57
N ILE A 353 21.07 36.67 -8.53
CA ILE A 353 21.68 36.57 -7.20
C ILE A 353 22.97 35.73 -7.25
N LEU A 354 23.00 34.67 -8.03
CA LEU A 354 24.12 33.74 -8.13
C LEU A 354 25.19 34.17 -9.15
N SER A 355 24.99 35.25 -9.89
CA SER A 355 25.87 35.72 -10.95
C SER A 355 27.33 35.95 -10.47
N GLY A 356 27.50 36.44 -9.25
CA GLY A 356 28.83 36.62 -8.62
C GLY A 356 29.48 35.25 -8.27
N PRO A 357 28.81 34.39 -7.46
CA PRO A 357 29.33 33.06 -7.12
C PRO A 357 29.60 32.15 -8.33
N PHE A 358 28.83 32.28 -9.42
CA PHE A 358 28.97 31.44 -10.62
C PHE A 358 29.89 32.02 -11.69
N LYS A 359 30.48 33.18 -11.43
CA LYS A 359 31.38 33.84 -12.40
C LYS A 359 32.53 32.93 -12.82
N GLY A 360 32.60 32.62 -14.12
CA GLY A 360 33.64 31.77 -14.71
C GLY A 360 33.41 30.25 -14.56
N LEU A 361 32.30 29.81 -13.97
CA LEU A 361 31.92 28.41 -13.95
C LEU A 361 31.07 28.07 -15.20
N PRO A 362 31.21 26.86 -15.77
CA PRO A 362 30.36 26.42 -16.88
C PRO A 362 28.93 26.13 -16.41
N VAL A 363 27.99 26.24 -17.32
CA VAL A 363 26.62 25.74 -17.12
C VAL A 363 26.67 24.21 -17.03
N ASP A 364 25.97 23.64 -16.05
CA ASP A 364 25.89 22.20 -15.83
C ASP A 364 24.52 21.80 -15.27
N THR A 365 24.40 20.64 -14.63
CA THR A 365 23.18 20.16 -13.98
C THR A 365 22.67 21.06 -12.85
N THR A 366 23.43 22.07 -12.42
CA THR A 366 23.01 23.04 -11.39
C THR A 366 21.81 23.84 -11.86
N GLU A 367 21.84 24.32 -13.09
CA GLU A 367 20.76 25.12 -13.69
C GLU A 367 19.50 24.27 -13.94
N GLU A 368 19.66 23.00 -14.34
CA GLU A 368 18.55 22.05 -14.45
C GLU A 368 17.89 21.82 -13.08
N ASN A 369 18.71 21.57 -12.07
CA ASN A 369 18.25 21.38 -10.69
C ASN A 369 17.55 22.64 -10.13
N LEU A 370 18.02 23.84 -10.51
CA LEU A 370 17.40 25.09 -10.09
C LEU A 370 15.99 25.23 -10.67
N GLN A 371 15.77 24.85 -11.94
CA GLN A 371 14.42 24.82 -12.54
C GLN A 371 13.49 23.90 -11.73
N ALA A 372 13.92 22.67 -11.42
CA ALA A 372 13.13 21.71 -10.64
C ALA A 372 12.79 22.28 -9.24
N ARG A 373 13.74 22.96 -8.58
CA ARG A 373 13.51 23.60 -7.27
C ARG A 373 12.57 24.79 -7.35
N CYS A 374 12.63 25.62 -8.38
CA CYS A 374 11.64 26.68 -8.60
C CYS A 374 10.22 26.11 -8.65
N ARG A 375 10.01 25.00 -9.37
CA ARG A 375 8.71 24.29 -9.43
C ARG A 375 8.31 23.76 -8.07
N GLY A 376 9.22 23.13 -7.33
CA GLY A 376 8.97 22.63 -5.97
C GLY A 376 8.51 23.72 -5.01
N VAL A 377 9.16 24.90 -5.03
CA VAL A 377 8.78 26.05 -4.18
C VAL A 377 7.37 26.53 -4.52
N LEU A 378 7.01 26.67 -5.81
CA LEU A 378 5.68 27.10 -6.22
C LEU A 378 4.58 26.11 -5.77
N LEU A 379 4.80 24.81 -5.97
CA LEU A 379 3.85 23.77 -5.54
C LEU A 379 3.66 23.80 -4.02
N MET A 380 4.75 23.90 -3.25
CA MET A 380 4.67 23.96 -1.78
C MET A 380 3.97 25.24 -1.28
N ALA A 381 4.18 26.37 -1.96
CA ALA A 381 3.47 27.61 -1.62
C ALA A 381 1.96 27.51 -1.87
N LEU A 382 1.55 26.90 -2.99
CA LEU A 382 0.13 26.61 -3.27
C LEU A 382 -0.46 25.64 -2.25
N SER A 383 0.25 24.57 -1.91
CA SER A 383 -0.12 23.59 -0.88
C SER A 383 -0.41 24.26 0.46
N ASN A 384 0.50 25.11 0.93
CA ASN A 384 0.35 25.81 2.21
C ASN A 384 -0.88 26.74 2.23
N LYS A 385 -1.21 27.36 1.10
CA LYS A 385 -2.38 28.25 1.00
C LYS A 385 -3.71 27.50 0.88
N SER A 386 -3.72 26.39 0.14
CA SER A 386 -4.95 25.63 -0.12
C SER A 386 -5.26 24.62 0.98
N GLY A 387 -4.26 24.09 1.68
CA GLY A 387 -4.38 22.95 2.58
C GLY A 387 -4.46 21.61 1.83
N ALA A 388 -4.13 21.59 0.53
CA ALA A 388 -4.00 20.39 -0.27
C ALA A 388 -2.58 19.83 -0.17
N VAL A 389 -2.44 18.51 -0.26
CA VAL A 389 -1.10 17.85 -0.28
C VAL A 389 -0.51 17.89 -1.69
N VAL A 390 0.80 18.09 -1.79
CA VAL A 390 1.51 17.93 -3.07
C VAL A 390 1.76 16.45 -3.33
N LEU A 391 1.29 15.95 -4.49
CA LEU A 391 1.62 14.62 -4.99
C LEU A 391 2.86 14.71 -5.87
N THR A 392 3.87 13.88 -5.58
CA THR A 392 5.04 13.75 -6.44
C THR A 392 4.80 12.67 -7.50
N THR A 393 5.49 12.80 -8.62
CA THR A 393 5.24 11.99 -9.82
C THR A 393 6.41 11.06 -10.17
N GLY A 394 7.45 10.98 -9.32
CA GLY A 394 8.60 10.11 -9.55
C GLY A 394 8.22 8.62 -9.42
N ASN A 395 8.63 7.80 -10.38
CA ASN A 395 8.41 6.37 -10.43
C ASN A 395 9.58 5.58 -9.81
N LYS A 396 9.43 4.24 -9.69
CA LYS A 396 10.42 3.36 -9.07
C LYS A 396 11.75 3.34 -9.82
N SER A 397 11.73 3.35 -11.13
CA SER A 397 12.91 3.29 -11.98
C SER A 397 13.79 4.53 -11.79
N GLU A 398 13.19 5.71 -11.85
CA GLU A 398 13.85 7.00 -11.59
C GLU A 398 14.39 7.09 -10.15
N MET A 399 13.56 6.69 -9.17
CA MET A 399 13.96 6.68 -7.75
C MET A 399 15.10 5.72 -7.48
N ALA A 400 15.17 4.58 -8.19
CA ALA A 400 16.25 3.62 -8.06
C ALA A 400 17.59 4.23 -8.45
N VAL A 401 17.69 4.76 -9.66
CA VAL A 401 18.94 5.30 -10.21
C VAL A 401 19.24 6.73 -9.77
N GLY A 402 18.28 7.36 -9.06
CA GLY A 402 18.43 8.74 -8.56
C GLY A 402 18.24 9.80 -9.63
N TYR A 403 17.51 9.49 -10.70
CA TYR A 403 17.10 10.43 -11.73
C TYR A 403 15.98 11.33 -11.20
N ALA A 404 16.34 12.14 -10.22
CA ALA A 404 15.44 13.02 -9.48
C ALA A 404 16.24 14.13 -8.78
N THR A 405 15.64 15.29 -8.59
CA THR A 405 16.25 16.45 -7.95
C THR A 405 15.74 16.60 -6.51
N LEU A 406 16.66 16.55 -5.53
CA LEU A 406 16.35 16.87 -4.14
C LEU A 406 15.74 18.27 -4.02
N TYR A 407 14.59 18.34 -3.31
CA TYR A 407 13.85 19.59 -3.08
C TYR A 407 13.28 20.22 -4.36
N GLY A 408 13.30 19.49 -5.49
CA GLY A 408 12.70 19.85 -6.75
C GLY A 408 11.46 19.00 -7.04
N ASP A 409 11.55 18.10 -8.01
CA ASP A 409 10.52 17.14 -8.39
C ASP A 409 10.16 16.11 -7.29
N MET A 410 11.07 15.93 -6.32
CA MET A 410 10.83 15.12 -5.12
C MET A 410 10.06 15.86 -4.02
N ALA A 411 9.82 17.17 -4.16
CA ALA A 411 9.13 17.97 -3.15
C ALA A 411 7.63 17.66 -3.13
N GLY A 412 7.16 17.09 -2.03
CA GLY A 412 5.74 16.75 -1.85
C GLY A 412 5.49 15.94 -0.59
N GLY A 413 4.21 15.67 -0.32
CA GLY A 413 3.78 14.94 0.87
C GLY A 413 3.43 13.47 0.61
N PHE A 414 3.15 13.10 -0.67
CA PHE A 414 2.86 11.72 -1.04
C PHE A 414 3.32 11.42 -2.46
N SER A 415 3.98 10.28 -2.64
CA SER A 415 4.58 9.84 -3.91
C SER A 415 3.79 8.66 -4.47
N VAL A 416 2.81 8.96 -5.32
CA VAL A 416 1.75 8.02 -5.75
C VAL A 416 2.31 6.78 -6.46
N ILE A 417 3.27 6.97 -7.37
CA ILE A 417 3.84 5.89 -8.20
C ILE A 417 5.29 5.52 -7.82
N LYS A 418 5.71 5.86 -6.58
CA LYS A 418 7.07 5.66 -6.06
C LYS A 418 7.61 4.23 -6.21
N ASP A 419 6.73 3.24 -6.11
CA ASP A 419 7.08 1.82 -6.19
C ASP A 419 6.54 1.13 -7.46
N VAL A 420 6.26 1.92 -8.51
CA VAL A 420 5.79 1.46 -9.83
C VAL A 420 6.92 1.66 -10.83
N PHE A 421 7.38 0.59 -11.46
CA PHE A 421 8.37 0.66 -12.54
C PHE A 421 7.84 1.43 -13.76
N LYS A 422 8.73 2.08 -14.53
CA LYS A 422 8.35 2.86 -15.71
C LYS A 422 7.56 2.03 -16.74
N THR A 423 7.95 0.79 -16.95
CA THR A 423 7.22 -0.15 -17.82
C THR A 423 5.77 -0.37 -17.37
N TRP A 424 5.52 -0.42 -16.07
CA TRP A 424 4.18 -0.49 -15.49
C TRP A 424 3.43 0.84 -15.61
N VAL A 425 4.11 2.00 -15.54
CA VAL A 425 3.48 3.31 -15.78
C VAL A 425 2.85 3.37 -17.17
N PHE A 426 3.57 2.92 -18.20
CA PHE A 426 3.03 2.82 -19.56
C PHE A 426 1.85 1.84 -19.65
N LYS A 427 1.99 0.67 -19.04
CA LYS A 427 0.95 -0.37 -19.03
C LYS A 427 -0.33 0.11 -18.35
N LEU A 428 -0.23 0.75 -17.18
CA LEU A 428 -1.35 1.30 -16.45
C LEU A 428 -2.03 2.46 -17.17
N SER A 429 -1.26 3.31 -17.86
CA SER A 429 -1.81 4.43 -18.64
C SER A 429 -2.67 3.93 -19.79
N ARG A 430 -2.19 2.92 -20.55
CA ARG A 430 -2.99 2.27 -21.61
C ARG A 430 -4.21 1.56 -21.02
N TRP A 431 -4.04 0.80 -19.94
CA TRP A 431 -5.13 0.11 -19.28
C TRP A 431 -6.21 1.10 -18.81
N ARG A 432 -5.84 2.25 -18.25
CA ARG A 432 -6.81 3.25 -17.77
C ARG A 432 -7.62 3.87 -18.90
N ASN A 433 -7.00 4.17 -20.05
CA ASN A 433 -7.69 4.62 -21.24
C ASN A 433 -8.65 3.54 -21.79
N GLN A 434 -8.21 2.29 -21.82
CA GLN A 434 -9.02 1.16 -22.24
C GLN A 434 -10.26 0.99 -21.34
N GLN A 435 -10.09 1.07 -20.01
CA GLN A 435 -11.21 0.99 -19.07
C GLN A 435 -12.21 2.13 -19.22
N ALA A 436 -11.75 3.32 -19.56
CA ALA A 436 -12.62 4.47 -19.78
C ALA A 436 -13.36 4.42 -21.13
N GLY A 437 -12.81 3.74 -22.12
CA GLY A 437 -13.30 3.74 -23.50
C GLY A 437 -12.99 5.03 -24.27
N TYR A 438 -12.15 5.91 -23.71
CA TYR A 438 -11.66 7.15 -24.34
C TYR A 438 -10.30 7.56 -23.73
N GLU A 439 -9.62 8.50 -24.40
CA GLU A 439 -8.30 9.00 -23.95
C GLU A 439 -8.44 9.92 -22.73
N ILE A 440 -8.23 9.37 -21.53
CA ILE A 440 -8.03 10.12 -20.29
C ILE A 440 -6.62 10.71 -20.28
N ILE A 441 -5.65 9.91 -20.68
CA ILE A 441 -4.26 10.29 -20.92
C ILE A 441 -4.09 10.37 -22.42
N PRO A 442 -3.71 11.54 -23.00
CA PRO A 442 -3.55 11.65 -24.46
C PRO A 442 -2.60 10.58 -25.00
N GLU A 443 -2.95 9.94 -26.13
CA GLU A 443 -2.14 8.86 -26.70
C GLU A 443 -0.71 9.33 -27.03
N ARG A 444 -0.55 10.58 -27.45
CA ARG A 444 0.77 11.19 -27.71
C ARG A 444 1.67 11.16 -26.47
N VAL A 445 1.11 11.33 -25.25
CA VAL A 445 1.86 11.23 -23.98
C VAL A 445 2.36 9.81 -23.72
N ILE A 446 1.59 8.81 -24.14
CA ILE A 446 1.93 7.38 -23.96
C ILE A 446 2.98 6.92 -24.97
N THR A 447 2.97 7.48 -26.19
CA THR A 447 3.76 6.97 -27.31
C THR A 447 5.08 7.70 -27.51
N ARG A 448 5.19 8.96 -27.06
CA ARG A 448 6.44 9.72 -27.21
C ARG A 448 7.54 9.25 -26.25
N PRO A 449 8.83 9.39 -26.62
CA PRO A 449 9.95 9.14 -25.74
C PRO A 449 9.87 9.99 -24.46
N PRO A 450 10.15 9.43 -23.26
CA PRO A 450 10.19 10.18 -22.02
C PRO A 450 11.32 11.21 -22.02
N SER A 451 11.02 12.39 -21.47
CA SER A 451 12.00 13.50 -21.32
C SER A 451 11.69 14.33 -20.07
N ALA A 452 12.72 14.77 -19.38
CA ALA A 452 12.61 15.73 -18.29
C ALA A 452 12.42 17.19 -18.77
N GLU A 453 12.69 17.50 -20.05
CA GLU A 453 12.60 18.84 -20.66
C GLU A 453 13.31 19.96 -19.86
N LEU A 454 14.47 19.65 -19.27
CA LEU A 454 15.30 20.60 -18.48
C LEU A 454 16.42 21.22 -19.33
N ALA A 455 16.73 20.63 -20.48
CA ALA A 455 17.70 21.09 -21.46
C ALA A 455 17.14 20.96 -22.89
N PRO A 456 17.73 21.64 -23.92
CA PRO A 456 17.34 21.49 -25.30
C PRO A 456 17.44 20.03 -25.77
N ASP A 457 16.41 19.55 -26.48
CA ASP A 457 16.34 18.21 -27.12
C ASP A 457 16.65 17.02 -26.20
N GLN A 458 16.52 17.19 -24.89
CA GLN A 458 16.82 16.18 -23.89
C GLN A 458 15.82 15.01 -23.97
N VAL A 459 16.35 13.77 -23.89
CA VAL A 459 15.57 12.54 -23.69
C VAL A 459 16.19 11.70 -22.57
N ASP A 460 15.39 10.91 -21.86
CA ASP A 460 15.89 10.10 -20.72
C ASP A 460 16.96 9.10 -21.15
N SER A 461 16.88 8.58 -22.38
CA SER A 461 17.87 7.66 -22.96
C SER A 461 19.29 8.25 -23.12
N ASP A 462 19.46 9.58 -23.05
CA ASP A 462 20.79 10.20 -23.02
C ASP A 462 21.57 9.83 -21.76
N SER A 463 20.85 9.55 -20.68
CA SER A 463 21.42 9.31 -19.35
C SER A 463 21.16 7.91 -18.80
N LEU A 464 20.11 7.23 -19.25
CA LEU A 464 19.64 5.93 -18.73
C LEU A 464 19.65 4.88 -19.84
N PRO A 465 19.78 3.58 -19.50
CA PRO A 465 19.42 2.50 -20.42
C PRO A 465 17.95 2.58 -20.82
N ASP A 466 17.57 1.85 -21.88
CA ASP A 466 16.15 1.66 -22.19
C ASP A 466 15.38 1.15 -20.97
N TYR A 467 14.17 1.65 -20.77
CA TYR A 467 13.42 1.33 -19.55
C TYR A 467 13.03 -0.15 -19.43
N ASP A 468 12.89 -0.88 -20.54
CA ASP A 468 12.67 -2.32 -20.48
C ASP A 468 13.90 -3.04 -19.92
N GLU A 469 15.10 -2.66 -20.33
CA GLU A 469 16.35 -3.21 -19.79
C GLU A 469 16.57 -2.75 -18.35
N LEU A 470 16.42 -1.45 -18.07
CA LEU A 470 16.59 -0.87 -16.74
C LEU A 470 15.70 -1.55 -15.69
N ASP A 471 14.41 -1.67 -15.96
CA ASP A 471 13.44 -2.25 -15.03
C ASP A 471 13.71 -3.74 -14.79
N ASN A 472 14.14 -4.47 -15.84
CA ASN A 472 14.51 -5.86 -15.72
C ASN A 472 15.77 -6.06 -14.84
N ILE A 473 16.77 -5.19 -14.95
CA ILE A 473 17.96 -5.22 -14.06
C ILE A 473 17.54 -4.87 -12.62
N LEU A 474 16.74 -3.81 -12.44
CA LEU A 474 16.27 -3.37 -11.12
C LEU A 474 15.39 -4.42 -10.43
N MET A 475 14.51 -5.09 -11.15
CA MET A 475 13.68 -6.17 -10.61
C MET A 475 14.57 -7.29 -10.02
N ARG A 476 15.63 -7.69 -10.72
CA ARG A 476 16.56 -8.70 -10.25
C ARG A 476 17.40 -8.22 -9.07
N TYR A 477 18.02 -7.07 -9.21
CA TYR A 477 18.91 -6.54 -8.18
C TYR A 477 18.18 -6.09 -6.91
N VAL A 478 17.06 -5.35 -7.06
CA VAL A 478 16.35 -4.75 -5.92
C VAL A 478 15.30 -5.71 -5.32
N GLU A 479 14.47 -6.35 -6.16
CA GLU A 479 13.35 -7.15 -5.66
C GLU A 479 13.72 -8.61 -5.37
N GLN A 480 14.66 -9.17 -6.13
CA GLN A 480 15.11 -10.56 -5.99
C GLN A 480 16.44 -10.71 -5.24
N ASP A 481 17.09 -9.60 -4.85
CA ASP A 481 18.41 -9.58 -4.18
C ASP A 481 19.52 -10.32 -4.94
N MET A 482 19.45 -10.35 -6.27
CA MET A 482 20.49 -10.97 -7.07
C MET A 482 21.77 -10.13 -7.05
N SER A 483 22.93 -10.78 -7.02
CA SER A 483 24.21 -10.08 -7.23
C SER A 483 24.33 -9.56 -8.66
N ALA A 484 25.15 -8.52 -8.89
CA ALA A 484 25.42 -7.99 -10.22
C ALA A 484 25.90 -9.10 -11.17
N GLU A 485 26.79 -10.01 -10.71
CA GLU A 485 27.29 -11.13 -11.50
C GLU A 485 26.19 -12.14 -11.84
N ALA A 486 25.20 -12.33 -10.96
CA ALA A 486 24.07 -13.21 -11.25
C ALA A 486 23.18 -12.61 -12.36
N VAL A 487 22.93 -11.30 -12.32
CA VAL A 487 22.19 -10.59 -13.37
C VAL A 487 22.92 -10.68 -14.72
N ILE A 488 24.23 -10.47 -14.73
CA ILE A 488 25.06 -10.59 -15.95
C ILE A 488 24.95 -12.01 -16.54
N ARG A 489 24.97 -13.05 -15.71
CA ARG A 489 24.82 -14.44 -16.18
C ARG A 489 23.48 -14.74 -16.85
N GLU A 490 22.44 -13.93 -16.58
CA GLU A 490 21.15 -14.02 -17.28
C GLU A 490 21.16 -13.33 -18.66
N GLY A 491 22.30 -12.79 -19.10
CA GLY A 491 22.50 -12.24 -20.45
C GLY A 491 22.44 -10.72 -20.55
N PHE A 492 22.38 -9.99 -19.42
CA PHE A 492 22.46 -8.53 -19.42
C PHE A 492 23.89 -8.05 -19.64
N ASP A 493 24.02 -6.88 -20.32
CA ASP A 493 25.34 -6.28 -20.56
C ASP A 493 26.04 -5.93 -19.24
N ARG A 494 27.31 -6.31 -19.14
CA ARG A 494 28.12 -6.14 -17.93
C ARG A 494 28.23 -4.67 -17.48
N ASP A 495 28.54 -3.78 -18.41
CA ASP A 495 28.80 -2.38 -18.09
C ASP A 495 27.49 -1.67 -17.69
N THR A 496 26.39 -2.00 -18.36
CA THR A 496 25.04 -1.53 -18.04
C THR A 496 24.63 -1.99 -16.65
N VAL A 497 24.76 -3.28 -16.31
CA VAL A 497 24.44 -3.80 -14.98
C VAL A 497 25.21 -3.08 -13.89
N TYR A 498 26.53 -2.98 -14.02
CA TYR A 498 27.36 -2.30 -13.03
C TYR A 498 27.05 -0.81 -12.91
N ARG A 499 26.69 -0.16 -14.02
CA ARG A 499 26.25 1.25 -14.02
C ARG A 499 24.95 1.40 -13.22
N VAL A 500 23.93 0.59 -13.50
CA VAL A 500 22.64 0.64 -12.82
C VAL A 500 22.77 0.32 -11.33
N VAL A 501 23.52 -0.72 -10.97
CA VAL A 501 23.74 -1.11 -9.57
C VAL A 501 24.46 0.01 -8.81
N ARG A 502 25.53 0.58 -9.37
CA ARG A 502 26.25 1.71 -8.74
C ARG A 502 25.36 2.94 -8.55
N LEU A 503 24.54 3.29 -9.55
CA LEU A 503 23.59 4.39 -9.43
C LEU A 503 22.57 4.11 -8.31
N THR A 504 22.04 2.89 -8.26
CA THR A 504 21.07 2.48 -7.24
C THR A 504 21.66 2.61 -5.82
N ASP A 505 22.88 2.13 -5.60
CA ASP A 505 23.48 2.16 -4.26
C ASP A 505 23.90 3.57 -3.83
N ARG A 506 24.44 4.37 -4.75
CA ARG A 506 24.86 5.75 -4.45
C ARG A 506 23.71 6.70 -4.15
N ASN A 507 22.52 6.44 -4.66
CA ASN A 507 21.37 7.35 -4.53
C ASN A 507 20.46 7.03 -3.34
N GLU A 508 20.87 6.18 -2.38
CA GLU A 508 20.11 5.91 -1.16
C GLU A 508 19.79 7.20 -0.39
N TYR A 509 20.71 8.18 -0.35
CA TYR A 509 20.51 9.46 0.33
C TYR A 509 19.33 10.27 -0.25
N LYS A 510 19.10 10.20 -1.58
CA LYS A 510 17.94 10.84 -2.21
C LYS A 510 16.64 10.14 -1.79
N ARG A 511 16.60 8.81 -1.86
CA ARG A 511 15.43 8.01 -1.48
C ARG A 511 15.00 8.20 -0.03
N ARG A 512 15.96 8.43 0.88
CA ARG A 512 15.67 8.69 2.30
C ARG A 512 14.98 10.04 2.55
N GLN A 513 15.01 10.93 1.59
CA GLN A 513 14.34 12.24 1.65
C GLN A 513 13.10 12.31 0.74
N ALA A 514 12.76 11.24 0.06
CA ALA A 514 11.55 11.17 -0.76
C ALA A 514 10.31 11.05 0.12
N ALA A 515 9.20 11.62 -0.36
CA ALA A 515 7.90 11.45 0.28
C ALA A 515 7.52 9.97 0.43
N VAL A 516 6.67 9.67 1.42
CA VAL A 516 6.06 8.36 1.56
C VAL A 516 5.19 8.06 0.32
N GLY A 517 5.08 6.80 -0.06
CA GLY A 517 4.28 6.36 -1.19
C GLY A 517 3.98 4.87 -1.09
N PRO A 518 2.93 4.38 -1.79
CA PRO A 518 2.44 3.03 -1.63
C PRO A 518 3.48 2.00 -2.08
N ARG A 519 3.68 1.01 -1.25
CA ARG A 519 4.50 -0.16 -1.54
C ARG A 519 3.60 -1.21 -2.20
N VAL A 520 3.83 -1.47 -3.49
CA VAL A 520 3.00 -2.34 -4.33
C VAL A 520 3.79 -3.47 -5.01
N SER A 521 5.10 -3.43 -4.93
CA SER A 521 6.01 -4.43 -5.48
C SER A 521 6.48 -5.44 -4.42
N ARG A 522 7.23 -6.44 -4.85
CA ARG A 522 7.81 -7.46 -3.97
C ARG A 522 8.75 -6.85 -2.93
N ARG A 523 9.49 -5.79 -3.30
CA ARG A 523 10.41 -5.07 -2.43
C ARG A 523 10.51 -3.60 -2.81
N GLY A 524 9.93 -2.75 -1.98
CA GLY A 524 9.99 -1.30 -2.12
C GLY A 524 11.25 -0.70 -1.49
N PHE A 525 11.54 0.56 -1.86
CA PHE A 525 12.56 1.35 -1.16
C PHE A 525 12.01 1.85 0.17
N GLY A 526 12.82 1.79 1.23
CA GLY A 526 12.45 2.15 2.59
C GLY A 526 12.60 0.98 3.56
N LYS A 527 11.53 0.57 4.23
CA LYS A 527 11.58 -0.50 5.24
C LYS A 527 11.99 -1.87 4.65
N ASP A 528 11.63 -2.14 3.38
CA ASP A 528 12.00 -3.40 2.71
C ASP A 528 13.49 -3.49 2.37
N ARG A 529 14.13 -2.35 2.01
CA ARG A 529 15.54 -2.29 1.61
C ARG A 529 16.27 -1.26 2.48
N ARG A 530 17.00 -1.76 3.48
CA ARG A 530 17.64 -0.95 4.53
C ARG A 530 19.13 -0.77 4.28
N TYR A 531 19.50 -0.26 3.11
CA TYR A 531 20.90 0.01 2.80
C TYR A 531 21.42 1.22 3.61
N PRO A 532 22.66 1.17 4.12
CA PRO A 532 23.27 2.32 4.75
C PRO A 532 23.59 3.40 3.72
N ILE A 533 23.36 4.67 4.06
CA ILE A 533 23.71 5.81 3.19
C ILE A 533 25.22 5.92 3.07
N THR A 534 25.89 5.95 4.22
CA THR A 534 27.35 6.04 4.27
C THR A 534 27.94 4.64 4.31
N ASN A 535 28.49 4.20 3.18
CA ASN A 535 29.10 2.88 3.09
C ASN A 535 30.23 2.85 2.05
N GLY A 536 31.15 1.91 2.21
CA GLY A 536 32.27 1.66 1.29
C GLY A 536 32.06 0.46 0.36
N TRP A 537 30.86 -0.12 0.37
CA TRP A 537 30.53 -1.28 -0.44
C TRP A 537 30.74 -1.01 -1.94
N ARG A 538 31.29 -1.96 -2.65
CA ARG A 538 31.46 -1.92 -4.10
C ARG A 538 30.82 -3.16 -4.70
N PRO A 539 29.89 -3.02 -5.67
CA PRO A 539 29.35 -4.17 -6.39
C PRO A 539 30.47 -4.97 -7.06
N GLY A 540 30.37 -6.28 -7.04
CA GLY A 540 31.37 -7.17 -7.63
C GLY A 540 31.53 -8.50 -6.90
N ASP A 541 30.64 -8.77 -5.96
CA ASP A 541 30.64 -10.00 -5.15
C ASP A 541 29.72 -11.06 -5.74
#